data_c562c28f84ba0e467c3169ffaf979402
#
_entry.id   c562c28f84ba0e467c3169ffaf979402
#
_cell.length_a   1.000
_cell.length_b   1.000
_cell.length_c   1.000
_cell.angle_alpha   90.00
_cell.angle_beta   90.00
_cell.angle_gamma   90.00
#
_symmetry.space_group_name_H-M   'P 1'
#
loop_
_entity.id
_entity.type
_entity.pdbx_description
1 polymer ?
#
loop_
_entity_poly.entity_id
_entity_poly.type
_entity_poly.pdbx_seq_one_letter_code
_entity_poly.pdbx_strand_id
1 'polypeptide(L)'
;MEQTNKIDELLEKTCYVIGVFPEQVKPDAGGQYFDIEYYLLNSEKHFSLKDRFVNVILKLMCYHHVSIQWKGWIDRPSPQTVEKAISKIMGNHSGWLNILLPEEDTLVVFEWDCLNLSVYNPSENVQSIMQKIAVSEGLFWRKSEVNET
;
A
#
# COMPACT_ATOMS: atom_id res chain seq x y z
N MET A 1 -3.36 -13.19 17.28
CA MET A 1 -4.75 -12.95 17.72
C MET A 1 -5.06 -11.47 17.89
N GLU A 2 -4.36 -10.79 18.80
CA GLU A 2 -4.56 -9.36 19.01
C GLU A 2 -4.38 -8.53 17.75
N GLN A 3 -3.30 -8.79 17.00
CA GLN A 3 -3.02 -8.04 15.79
C GLN A 3 -4.05 -8.31 14.69
N THR A 4 -4.57 -9.52 14.60
CA THR A 4 -5.60 -9.86 13.63
C THR A 4 -6.90 -9.11 13.93
N ASN A 5 -7.29 -9.03 15.21
CA ASN A 5 -8.45 -8.26 15.63
C ASN A 5 -8.25 -6.75 15.35
N LYS A 6 -7.02 -6.29 15.57
CA LYS A 6 -6.66 -4.90 15.32
C LYS A 6 -6.77 -4.55 13.84
N ILE A 7 -6.42 -5.47 12.95
CA ILE A 7 -6.56 -5.26 11.50
C ILE A 7 -8.02 -5.04 11.15
N ASP A 8 -8.92 -5.90 11.63
CA ASP A 8 -10.36 -5.77 11.35
C ASP A 8 -10.89 -4.42 11.82
N GLU A 9 -10.45 -3.97 12.99
CA GLU A 9 -10.84 -2.68 13.53
C GLU A 9 -10.32 -1.52 12.68
N LEU A 10 -9.05 -1.58 12.27
CA LEU A 10 -8.44 -0.50 11.49
C LEU A 10 -9.01 -0.39 10.09
N LEU A 11 -9.44 -1.49 9.48
CA LEU A 11 -10.05 -1.47 8.15
C LEU A 11 -11.35 -0.65 8.10
N GLU A 12 -11.95 -0.35 9.24
CA GLU A 12 -13.16 0.48 9.33
C GLU A 12 -12.85 1.97 9.52
N LYS A 13 -11.58 2.33 9.68
CA LYS A 13 -11.16 3.72 9.92
C LYS A 13 -10.97 4.48 8.62
N THR A 14 -10.72 5.78 8.74
CA THR A 14 -10.45 6.64 7.60
C THR A 14 -9.26 6.11 6.79
N CYS A 15 -9.41 6.03 5.48
CA CYS A 15 -8.42 5.49 4.57
C CYS A 15 -7.84 6.58 3.69
N TYR A 16 -6.53 6.54 3.52
CA TYR A 16 -5.78 7.34 2.56
C TYR A 16 -5.14 6.43 1.54
N VAL A 17 -4.69 6.97 0.44
CA VAL A 17 -4.15 6.18 -0.67
C VAL A 17 -2.83 6.78 -1.14
N ILE A 18 -1.84 5.91 -1.34
CA ILE A 18 -0.61 6.24 -2.05
C ILE A 18 -0.67 5.51 -3.38
N GLY A 19 -0.74 6.23 -4.48
CA GLY A 19 -0.94 5.60 -5.78
C GLY A 19 -0.31 6.35 -6.93
N VAL A 20 -0.49 5.79 -8.12
CA VAL A 20 0.13 6.31 -9.34
C VAL A 20 -0.67 7.45 -9.97
N PHE A 21 -1.92 7.64 -9.55
CA PHE A 21 -2.77 8.69 -10.08
C PHE A 21 -2.97 9.80 -9.06
N PRO A 22 -2.99 11.08 -9.50
CA PRO A 22 -3.20 12.20 -8.58
C PRO A 22 -4.61 12.26 -8.00
N GLU A 23 -5.58 11.72 -8.73
CA GLU A 23 -6.98 11.65 -8.32
C GLU A 23 -7.57 10.31 -8.71
N GLN A 24 -8.61 9.89 -8.01
CA GLN A 24 -9.34 8.69 -8.40
C GLN A 24 -9.93 8.88 -9.80
N VAL A 25 -9.72 7.89 -10.67
CA VAL A 25 -10.30 7.94 -12.02
C VAL A 25 -11.74 7.43 -11.94
N LYS A 26 -12.69 8.29 -12.33
CA LYS A 26 -14.10 7.95 -12.28
C LYS A 26 -14.50 7.15 -13.51
N PRO A 27 -15.51 6.27 -13.41
CA PRO A 27 -15.93 5.43 -14.54
C PRO A 27 -16.35 6.22 -15.78
N ASP A 28 -16.86 7.43 -15.60
CA ASP A 28 -17.35 8.28 -16.70
C ASP A 28 -16.33 9.36 -17.10
N ALA A 29 -15.06 9.19 -16.74
CA ALA A 29 -14.03 10.19 -17.05
C ALA A 29 -13.75 10.32 -18.55
N GLY A 30 -14.11 9.35 -19.36
CA GLY A 30 -13.95 9.41 -20.80
C GLY A 30 -12.60 8.93 -21.31
N GLY A 31 -11.73 8.45 -20.44
CA GLY A 31 -10.42 7.92 -20.81
C GLY A 31 -10.40 6.40 -20.91
N GLN A 32 -9.19 5.87 -20.88
CA GLN A 32 -8.94 4.43 -21.08
C GLN A 32 -8.39 3.77 -19.82
N TYR A 33 -8.99 4.07 -18.67
CA TYR A 33 -8.46 3.62 -17.38
C TYR A 33 -8.26 2.10 -17.33
N PHE A 34 -9.27 1.31 -17.71
CA PHE A 34 -9.19 -0.14 -17.58
C PHE A 34 -8.11 -0.74 -18.48
N ASP A 35 -7.95 -0.21 -19.67
CA ASP A 35 -6.91 -0.68 -20.61
C ASP A 35 -5.52 -0.37 -20.07
N ILE A 36 -5.34 0.82 -19.52
CA ILE A 36 -4.04 1.24 -18.96
C ILE A 36 -3.73 0.44 -17.69
N GLU A 37 -4.71 0.30 -16.81
CA GLU A 37 -4.53 -0.50 -15.59
C GLU A 37 -4.14 -1.93 -15.93
N TYR A 38 -4.86 -2.56 -16.87
CA TYR A 38 -4.56 -3.90 -17.31
C TYR A 38 -3.14 -4.01 -17.88
N TYR A 39 -2.76 -3.07 -18.70
CA TYR A 39 -1.41 -3.04 -19.30
C TYR A 39 -0.33 -2.93 -18.19
N LEU A 40 -0.51 -2.01 -17.26
CA LEU A 40 0.45 -1.79 -16.20
C LEU A 40 0.59 -3.01 -15.28
N LEU A 41 -0.53 -3.67 -14.97
CA LEU A 41 -0.53 -4.83 -14.09
C LEU A 41 0.04 -6.09 -14.75
N ASN A 42 -0.04 -6.18 -16.08
CA ASN A 42 0.32 -7.41 -16.81
C ASN A 42 1.55 -7.29 -17.71
N SER A 43 2.23 -6.15 -17.68
CA SER A 43 3.45 -5.95 -18.47
C SER A 43 4.68 -5.90 -17.57
N GLU A 44 5.86 -5.85 -18.18
CA GLU A 44 7.11 -5.68 -17.43
C GLU A 44 7.14 -4.37 -16.64
N LYS A 45 6.31 -3.41 -17.02
CA LYS A 45 6.21 -2.12 -16.31
C LYS A 45 5.78 -2.27 -14.86
N HIS A 46 5.03 -3.33 -14.52
CA HIS A 46 4.58 -3.50 -13.15
C HIS A 46 5.75 -3.71 -12.16
N PHE A 47 6.88 -4.23 -12.62
CA PHE A 47 8.06 -4.38 -11.76
C PHE A 47 8.58 -3.03 -11.29
N SER A 48 8.53 -2.01 -12.16
CA SER A 48 8.89 -0.65 -11.78
C SER A 48 7.93 -0.09 -10.73
N LEU A 49 6.63 -0.33 -10.89
CA LEU A 49 5.63 0.08 -9.91
C LEU A 49 5.80 -0.67 -8.60
N LYS A 50 6.05 -1.98 -8.68
CA LYS A 50 6.32 -2.80 -7.51
C LYS A 50 7.48 -2.21 -6.71
N ASP A 51 8.58 -1.86 -7.38
CA ASP A 51 9.74 -1.31 -6.71
C ASP A 51 9.42 -0.01 -5.98
N ARG A 52 8.57 0.84 -6.57
CA ARG A 52 8.14 2.07 -5.91
C ARG A 52 7.37 1.78 -4.62
N PHE A 53 6.43 0.84 -4.66
CA PHE A 53 5.65 0.47 -3.48
C PHE A 53 6.51 -0.20 -2.42
N VAL A 54 7.44 -1.08 -2.82
CA VAL A 54 8.40 -1.67 -1.90
C VAL A 54 9.21 -0.56 -1.22
N ASN A 55 9.71 0.40 -2.00
CA ASN A 55 10.51 1.50 -1.46
C ASN A 55 9.73 2.36 -0.46
N VAL A 56 8.44 2.57 -0.70
CA VAL A 56 7.60 3.29 0.27
C VAL A 56 7.63 2.58 1.61
N ILE A 57 7.42 1.27 1.60
CA ILE A 57 7.39 0.48 2.84
C ILE A 57 8.77 0.47 3.50
N LEU A 58 9.83 0.26 2.74
CA LEU A 58 11.20 0.26 3.28
C LEU A 58 11.56 1.60 3.92
N LYS A 59 11.19 2.71 3.28
CA LYS A 59 11.44 4.04 3.83
C LYS A 59 10.62 4.26 5.09
N LEU A 60 9.36 3.79 5.11
CA LEU A 60 8.51 3.87 6.30
C LEU A 60 9.14 3.12 7.47
N MET A 61 9.75 1.97 7.20
CA MET A 61 10.43 1.16 8.22
C MET A 61 11.61 1.89 8.87
N CYS A 62 12.13 2.94 8.23
CA CYS A 62 13.19 3.76 8.82
C CYS A 62 12.68 4.70 9.91
N TYR A 63 11.39 5.01 9.89
CA TYR A 63 10.79 5.99 10.81
C TYR A 63 9.89 5.36 11.86
N HIS A 64 9.34 4.19 11.59
CA HIS A 64 8.38 3.55 12.48
C HIS A 64 8.64 2.06 12.61
N HIS A 65 8.26 1.53 13.76
CA HIS A 65 8.22 0.09 13.99
C HIS A 65 7.14 -0.52 13.10
N VAL A 66 7.48 -1.56 12.36
CA VAL A 66 6.59 -2.22 11.41
C VAL A 66 6.55 -3.72 11.67
N SER A 67 5.36 -4.29 11.61
CA SER A 67 5.15 -5.74 11.58
C SER A 67 4.36 -6.06 10.32
N ILE A 68 4.67 -7.17 9.66
CA ILE A 68 3.92 -7.61 8.50
C ILE A 68 3.25 -8.95 8.75
N GLN A 69 2.09 -9.15 8.13
CA GLN A 69 1.40 -10.44 8.15
C GLN A 69 1.69 -11.14 6.83
N TRP A 70 2.67 -12.04 6.87
CA TRP A 70 3.11 -12.83 5.72
C TRP A 70 3.46 -14.22 6.20
N LYS A 71 2.57 -15.18 5.97
CA LYS A 71 2.69 -16.55 6.52
C LYS A 71 2.85 -16.51 8.03
N GLY A 72 2.02 -15.72 8.69
CA GLY A 72 2.12 -15.40 10.11
C GLY A 72 2.66 -13.98 10.30
N TRP A 73 2.81 -13.59 11.55
CA TRP A 73 3.30 -12.25 11.87
C TRP A 73 4.83 -12.24 11.94
N ILE A 74 5.44 -11.26 11.27
CA ILE A 74 6.88 -11.03 11.28
C ILE A 74 7.10 -9.63 11.80
N ASP A 75 7.70 -9.53 13.00
CA ASP A 75 8.02 -8.25 13.60
C ASP A 75 9.37 -7.75 13.06
N ARG A 76 9.44 -6.48 12.71
CA ARG A 76 10.65 -5.85 12.17
C ARG A 76 11.25 -6.68 11.02
N PRO A 77 10.48 -6.89 9.94
CA PRO A 77 10.96 -7.72 8.84
C PRO A 77 12.19 -7.11 8.18
N SER A 78 13.03 -7.99 7.58
CA SER A 78 14.15 -7.51 6.79
C SER A 78 13.65 -6.88 5.49
N PRO A 79 14.43 -5.98 4.86
CA PRO A 79 14.07 -5.46 3.55
C PRO A 79 13.83 -6.56 2.52
N GLN A 80 14.64 -7.61 2.54
CA GLN A 80 14.52 -8.73 1.63
C GLN A 80 13.19 -9.48 1.81
N THR A 81 12.74 -9.62 3.05
CA THR A 81 11.46 -10.27 3.34
C THR A 81 10.29 -9.49 2.77
N VAL A 82 10.29 -8.16 2.94
CA VAL A 82 9.25 -7.29 2.39
C VAL A 82 9.22 -7.38 0.86
N GLU A 83 10.37 -7.26 0.23
CA GLU A 83 10.47 -7.34 -1.22
C GLU A 83 10.00 -8.69 -1.74
N LYS A 84 10.39 -9.78 -1.07
CA LYS A 84 10.00 -11.12 -1.47
C LYS A 84 8.49 -11.32 -1.36
N ALA A 85 7.87 -10.83 -0.27
CA ALA A 85 6.44 -10.93 -0.08
C ALA A 85 5.67 -10.22 -1.20
N ILE A 86 6.04 -8.98 -1.49
CA ILE A 86 5.37 -8.20 -2.52
C ILE A 86 5.61 -8.81 -3.90
N SER A 87 6.82 -9.28 -4.18
CA SER A 87 7.14 -9.93 -5.45
C SER A 87 6.30 -11.18 -5.67
N LYS A 88 6.08 -11.98 -4.64
CA LYS A 88 5.24 -13.18 -4.75
C LYS A 88 3.78 -12.83 -4.99
N ILE A 89 3.26 -11.82 -4.28
CA ILE A 89 1.89 -11.37 -4.47
C ILE A 89 1.67 -10.90 -5.90
N MET A 90 2.57 -10.07 -6.42
CA MET A 90 2.50 -9.58 -7.79
C MET A 90 2.65 -10.72 -8.81
N GLY A 91 3.63 -11.60 -8.61
CA GLY A 91 3.91 -12.69 -9.53
C GLY A 91 2.78 -13.72 -9.59
N ASN A 92 2.13 -13.98 -8.48
CA ASN A 92 1.01 -14.92 -8.41
C ASN A 92 -0.32 -14.31 -8.81
N HIS A 93 -0.37 -12.98 -9.02
CA HIS A 93 -1.60 -12.26 -9.32
C HIS A 93 -2.69 -12.58 -8.29
N SER A 94 -2.33 -12.61 -7.02
CA SER A 94 -3.29 -12.90 -5.95
C SER A 94 -2.74 -12.48 -4.59
N GLY A 95 -3.65 -12.16 -3.69
CA GLY A 95 -3.33 -11.91 -2.30
C GLY A 95 -3.06 -10.46 -1.97
N TRP A 96 -2.69 -10.26 -0.73
CA TRP A 96 -2.40 -8.93 -0.19
C TRP A 96 -1.39 -9.07 0.94
N LEU A 97 -0.77 -7.94 1.30
CA LEU A 97 0.14 -7.85 2.43
C LEU A 97 -0.39 -6.81 3.41
N ASN A 98 -0.57 -7.21 4.65
CA ASN A 98 -0.92 -6.30 5.73
C ASN A 98 0.35 -5.84 6.43
N ILE A 99 0.54 -4.53 6.51
CA ILE A 99 1.69 -3.88 7.15
C ILE A 99 1.15 -3.05 8.31
N LEU A 100 1.47 -3.44 9.52
CA LEU A 100 0.96 -2.79 10.72
C LEU A 100 2.05 -1.94 11.37
N LEU A 101 1.69 -0.72 11.77
CA LEU A 101 2.52 0.13 12.61
C LEU A 101 1.91 0.06 14.02
N PRO A 102 2.42 -0.86 14.88
CA PRO A 102 1.72 -1.16 16.14
C PRO A 102 1.59 0.02 17.08
N GLU A 103 2.63 0.87 17.19
CA GLU A 103 2.61 2.01 18.09
C GLU A 103 1.76 3.16 17.59
N GLU A 104 1.44 3.16 16.29
CA GLU A 104 0.69 4.24 15.66
C GLU A 104 -0.76 3.86 15.35
N ASP A 105 -1.15 2.63 15.62
CA ASP A 105 -2.48 2.12 15.26
C ASP A 105 -2.82 2.41 13.80
N THR A 106 -1.85 2.18 12.92
CA THR A 106 -1.99 2.42 11.48
C THR A 106 -1.76 1.15 10.71
N LEU A 107 -2.60 0.90 9.71
CA LEU A 107 -2.50 -0.26 8.83
C LEU A 107 -2.26 0.18 7.41
N VAL A 108 -1.27 -0.42 6.75
CA VAL A 108 -1.02 -0.24 5.32
C VAL A 108 -1.31 -1.57 4.64
N VAL A 109 -2.07 -1.54 3.53
CA VAL A 109 -2.42 -2.74 2.78
C VAL A 109 -1.93 -2.62 1.36
N PHE A 110 -1.21 -3.63 0.90
CA PHE A 110 -0.81 -3.78 -0.49
C PHE A 110 -1.60 -4.93 -1.11
N GLU A 111 -2.27 -4.67 -2.24
CA GLU A 111 -2.97 -5.70 -3.00
C GLU A 111 -2.42 -5.76 -4.42
N TRP A 112 -2.35 -6.97 -5.00
CA TRP A 112 -1.71 -7.16 -6.30
C TRP A 112 -2.41 -6.42 -7.45
N ASP A 113 -3.73 -6.30 -7.37
CA ASP A 113 -4.56 -5.74 -8.44
C ASP A 113 -4.84 -4.25 -8.29
N CYS A 114 -4.21 -3.62 -7.31
CA CYS A 114 -4.37 -2.18 -7.08
C CYS A 114 -3.10 -1.46 -7.49
N LEU A 115 -3.25 -0.32 -8.13
CA LEU A 115 -2.12 0.56 -8.43
C LEU A 115 -1.91 1.54 -7.28
N ASN A 116 -2.11 1.06 -6.05
CA ASN A 116 -1.95 1.89 -4.86
C ASN A 116 -1.71 1.07 -3.60
N LEU A 117 -1.29 1.78 -2.55
CA LEU A 117 -1.29 1.29 -1.17
C LEU A 117 -2.44 1.98 -0.45
N SER A 118 -3.19 1.23 0.37
CA SER A 118 -4.22 1.81 1.22
C SER A 118 -3.65 2.00 2.63
N VAL A 119 -3.91 3.16 3.23
CA VAL A 119 -3.39 3.50 4.56
C VAL A 119 -4.56 3.86 5.46
N TYR A 120 -4.75 3.08 6.51
CA TYR A 120 -5.89 3.22 7.42
C TYR A 120 -5.45 3.84 8.74
N ASN A 121 -6.19 4.87 9.15
CA ASN A 121 -6.05 5.51 10.47
C ASN A 121 -4.69 6.16 10.74
N PRO A 122 -4.06 6.86 9.77
CA PRO A 122 -2.77 7.50 10.07
C PRO A 122 -2.97 8.75 10.92
N SER A 123 -2.08 8.93 11.92
CA SER A 123 -1.99 10.18 12.68
C SER A 123 -1.44 11.28 11.78
N GLU A 124 -1.50 12.53 12.25
CA GLU A 124 -0.94 13.65 11.48
C GLU A 124 0.55 13.44 11.19
N ASN A 125 1.30 12.92 12.14
CA ASN A 125 2.73 12.67 11.97
C ASN A 125 2.97 11.59 10.91
N VAL A 126 2.21 10.49 10.94
CA VAL A 126 2.31 9.43 9.96
C VAL A 126 1.91 9.95 8.57
N GLN A 127 0.83 10.73 8.48
CA GLN A 127 0.41 11.33 7.21
C GLN A 127 1.52 12.19 6.61
N SER A 128 2.14 13.02 7.44
CA SER A 128 3.19 13.94 6.99
C SER A 128 4.38 13.17 6.40
N ILE A 129 4.86 12.14 7.10
CA ILE A 129 6.02 11.39 6.63
C ILE A 129 5.66 10.53 5.40
N MET A 130 4.49 9.93 5.38
CA MET A 130 4.09 9.08 4.26
C MET A 130 3.85 9.90 2.98
N GLN A 131 3.33 11.13 3.12
CA GLN A 131 3.16 12.03 1.99
C GLN A 131 4.51 12.36 1.35
N LYS A 132 5.51 12.67 2.17
CA LYS A 132 6.86 12.96 1.68
C LYS A 132 7.50 11.74 1.03
N ILE A 133 7.32 10.57 1.63
CA ILE A 133 7.84 9.32 1.07
C ILE A 133 7.19 9.05 -0.28
N ALA A 134 5.86 9.19 -0.38
CA ALA A 134 5.14 8.97 -1.64
C ALA A 134 5.70 9.84 -2.76
N VAL A 135 5.87 11.12 -2.48
CA VAL A 135 6.42 12.08 -3.46
C VAL A 135 7.82 11.66 -3.89
N SER A 136 8.65 11.16 -2.96
CA SER A 136 10.02 10.73 -3.27
C SER A 136 10.05 9.55 -4.25
N GLU A 137 8.95 8.78 -4.35
CA GLU A 137 8.84 7.64 -5.26
C GLU A 137 8.01 7.96 -6.50
N GLY A 138 7.66 9.23 -6.71
CA GLY A 138 6.85 9.63 -7.85
C GLY A 138 5.39 9.22 -7.72
N LEU A 139 4.91 9.09 -6.51
CA LEU A 139 3.54 8.69 -6.21
C LEU A 139 2.77 9.84 -5.56
N PHE A 140 1.46 9.68 -5.45
CA PHE A 140 0.58 10.70 -4.90
C PHE A 140 -0.07 10.22 -3.61
N TRP A 141 -0.26 11.15 -2.68
CA TRP A 141 -0.99 10.92 -1.43
C TRP A 141 -2.33 11.62 -1.52
N ARG A 142 -3.42 10.90 -1.23
CA ARG A 142 -4.75 11.49 -1.21
C ARG A 142 -5.65 10.73 -0.24
N LYS A 143 -6.72 11.39 0.19
CA LYS A 143 -7.74 10.75 1.00
C LYS A 143 -8.61 9.89 0.09
N SER A 144 -8.91 8.66 0.53
CA SER A 144 -9.75 7.76 -0.23
C SER A 144 -11.19 8.27 -0.27
N GLU A 145 -11.84 8.10 -1.43
CA GLU A 145 -13.27 8.35 -1.56
C GLU A 145 -14.03 7.07 -1.16
N VAL A 146 -15.31 7.22 -0.79
CA VAL A 146 -16.09 6.14 -0.20
C VAL A 146 -16.14 4.88 -1.07
N ASN A 147 -16.11 5.01 -2.38
CA ASN A 147 -16.28 3.89 -3.31
C ASN A 147 -14.97 3.41 -3.94
N GLU A 148 -13.84 3.72 -3.35
CA GLU A 148 -12.54 3.44 -3.97
C GLU A 148 -12.02 2.03 -3.71
N THR A 149 -12.49 1.36 -2.72
CA THR A 149 -12.02 0.03 -2.36
C THR A 149 -12.48 -1.08 -3.30
#